data_e4b08612c2969f7064677ecb37966af3
#
_entry.id   e4b08612c2969f7064677ecb37966af3
#
_cell.length_a   1.000
_cell.length_b   1.000
_cell.length_c   1.000
_cell.angle_alpha   90.00
_cell.angle_beta   90.00
_cell.angle_gamma   90.00
#
_symmetry.space_group_name_H-M   'P 1'
#
loop_
_entity.id
_entity.type
_entity.pdbx_description
1 polymer ?
#
loop_
_entity_poly.entity_id
_entity_poly.type
_entity_poly.pdbx_seq_one_letter_code
_entity_poly.pdbx_strand_id
1 'polypeptide(L)'
;ADNAYELTIQVSDGSLVTTQALQVRVIDLFRPIVETGLVESLTGVSATLKGEVVDDGGMGVTVRGILFSTDPDPELGKAGVHDLPAGQGTGVFSAQANGLEPGRKYYFRAYAKNGEGTGYGSDGELVTISDGPGWIDATPGEAKDWWTSPWLGDFFTSPNGWIRHAQLGWVFPVESPTAGLWLWKDGMGWLWTDKGVYPFLYGANGAGWHYFYGLHEGTTLFFDYQSKKWRT
;
A
#
# COMPACT_ATOMS: atom_id res chain seq x y z
N ALA A 1 -25.95 -25.09 -9.54
CA ALA A 1 -25.73 -25.98 -10.70
C ALA A 1 -26.95 -25.85 -11.63
N ASP A 2 -26.73 -25.47 -12.88
CA ASP A 2 -27.77 -25.35 -13.89
C ASP A 2 -28.44 -26.71 -14.14
N ASN A 3 -29.74 -26.80 -13.89
CA ASN A 3 -30.49 -28.00 -14.18
C ASN A 3 -31.19 -27.88 -15.55
N ALA A 4 -30.91 -28.78 -16.47
CA ALA A 4 -31.61 -28.88 -17.71
C ALA A 4 -32.72 -29.96 -17.59
N TYR A 5 -33.93 -29.60 -17.93
CA TYR A 5 -35.08 -30.51 -17.97
C TYR A 5 -35.53 -30.70 -19.40
N GLU A 6 -35.73 -31.96 -19.81
CA GLU A 6 -36.37 -32.28 -21.06
C GLU A 6 -37.87 -32.54 -20.84
N LEU A 7 -38.70 -31.72 -21.47
CA LEU A 7 -40.14 -31.89 -21.49
C LEU A 7 -40.56 -32.37 -22.85
N THR A 8 -41.33 -33.44 -22.91
CA THR A 8 -41.97 -33.89 -24.13
C THR A 8 -43.43 -33.47 -24.15
N ILE A 9 -43.79 -32.61 -25.08
CA ILE A 9 -45.18 -32.24 -25.30
C ILE A 9 -45.74 -33.20 -26.36
N GLN A 10 -46.84 -33.88 -26.03
CA GLN A 10 -47.54 -34.75 -26.90
C GLN A 10 -48.94 -34.18 -27.23
N VAL A 11 -49.25 -34.03 -28.45
CA VAL A 11 -50.59 -33.64 -28.95
C VAL A 11 -51.17 -34.76 -29.75
N SER A 12 -52.42 -35.16 -29.46
CA SER A 12 -53.12 -36.20 -30.15
C SER A 12 -54.57 -35.75 -30.45
N ASP A 13 -55.06 -36.07 -31.69
CA ASP A 13 -56.44 -35.87 -32.08
C ASP A 13 -57.28 -37.20 -31.98
N GLY A 14 -56.70 -38.21 -31.36
CA GLY A 14 -57.26 -39.56 -31.24
C GLY A 14 -56.83 -40.52 -32.33
N SER A 15 -56.29 -40.05 -33.44
CA SER A 15 -55.77 -40.85 -34.54
C SER A 15 -54.30 -40.61 -34.84
N LEU A 16 -53.83 -39.39 -34.64
CA LEU A 16 -52.45 -38.97 -34.85
C LEU A 16 -51.85 -38.47 -33.56
N VAL A 17 -50.60 -38.80 -33.37
CA VAL A 17 -49.82 -38.32 -32.20
C VAL A 17 -48.59 -37.57 -32.73
N THR A 18 -48.43 -36.35 -32.29
CA THR A 18 -47.22 -35.54 -32.57
C THR A 18 -46.52 -35.22 -31.23
N THR A 19 -45.24 -35.42 -31.17
CA THR A 19 -44.39 -35.12 -30.00
C THR A 19 -43.37 -34.05 -30.34
N GLN A 20 -43.17 -33.12 -29.40
CA GLN A 20 -42.10 -32.12 -29.46
C GLN A 20 -41.31 -32.13 -28.16
N ALA A 21 -39.99 -32.29 -28.25
CA ALA A 21 -39.10 -32.14 -27.12
C ALA A 21 -38.82 -30.66 -26.90
N LEU A 22 -38.94 -30.24 -25.65
CA LEU A 22 -38.61 -28.89 -25.18
C LEU A 22 -37.53 -29.00 -24.11
N GLN A 23 -36.42 -28.31 -24.26
CA GLN A 23 -35.43 -28.17 -23.20
C GLN A 23 -35.70 -26.93 -22.39
N VAL A 24 -35.90 -27.11 -21.08
CA VAL A 24 -36.04 -26.04 -20.13
C VAL A 24 -34.75 -26.01 -19.26
N ARG A 25 -34.05 -24.90 -19.27
CA ARG A 25 -32.87 -24.69 -18.44
C ARG A 25 -33.23 -23.77 -17.28
N VAL A 26 -33.02 -24.22 -16.08
CA VAL A 26 -33.11 -23.41 -14.86
C VAL A 26 -31.71 -22.89 -14.55
N ILE A 27 -31.56 -21.59 -14.54
CA ILE A 27 -30.31 -20.90 -14.20
C ILE A 27 -30.45 -20.37 -12.79
N ASP A 28 -29.56 -20.77 -11.90
CA ASP A 28 -29.45 -20.17 -10.57
C ASP A 28 -28.79 -18.81 -10.71
N LEU A 29 -29.49 -17.77 -10.28
CA LEU A 29 -28.98 -16.39 -10.32
C LEU A 29 -28.41 -16.02 -8.95
N PHE A 30 -27.20 -15.47 -8.95
CA PHE A 30 -26.53 -15.00 -7.74
C PHE A 30 -25.62 -13.80 -8.05
N ARG A 31 -25.12 -13.17 -6.99
CA ARG A 31 -24.16 -12.06 -7.11
C ARG A 31 -22.85 -12.56 -7.74
N PRO A 32 -22.13 -11.71 -8.49
CA PRO A 32 -20.84 -12.10 -9.08
C PRO A 32 -19.87 -12.66 -8.04
N ILE A 33 -19.08 -13.67 -8.41
CA ILE A 33 -17.94 -14.16 -7.64
C ILE A 33 -16.72 -13.39 -8.10
N VAL A 34 -16.06 -12.72 -7.17
CA VAL A 34 -14.96 -11.78 -7.42
C VAL A 34 -13.74 -12.15 -6.59
N GLU A 35 -12.58 -12.06 -7.18
CA GLU A 35 -11.29 -12.21 -6.50
C GLU A 35 -10.51 -10.90 -6.57
N THR A 36 -9.96 -10.50 -5.41
CA THR A 36 -9.01 -9.38 -5.34
C THR A 36 -7.64 -9.90 -5.70
N GLY A 37 -7.03 -9.30 -6.73
CA GLY A 37 -5.72 -9.69 -7.24
C GLY A 37 -4.57 -8.98 -6.53
N LEU A 38 -3.39 -9.12 -7.11
CA LEU A 38 -2.16 -8.52 -6.58
C LEU A 38 -2.01 -7.05 -7.01
N VAL A 39 -1.13 -6.34 -6.29
CA VAL A 39 -0.61 -5.04 -6.72
C VAL A 39 0.42 -5.27 -7.82
N GLU A 40 0.22 -4.71 -9.03
CA GLU A 40 1.12 -4.90 -10.17
C GLU A 40 2.25 -3.88 -10.20
N SER A 41 1.94 -2.62 -9.91
CA SER A 41 2.94 -1.56 -9.79
C SER A 41 2.60 -0.66 -8.61
N LEU A 42 3.62 -0.18 -7.91
CA LEU A 42 3.48 0.62 -6.71
C LEU A 42 4.53 1.73 -6.72
N THR A 43 4.09 2.94 -6.39
CA THR A 43 4.95 4.12 -6.17
C THR A 43 4.59 4.78 -4.83
N GLY A 44 5.18 5.92 -4.53
CA GLY A 44 4.78 6.72 -3.37
C GLY A 44 3.38 7.32 -3.49
N VAL A 45 2.90 7.55 -4.72
CA VAL A 45 1.66 8.31 -4.98
C VAL A 45 0.65 7.57 -5.85
N SER A 46 0.95 6.36 -6.30
CA SER A 46 0.07 5.56 -7.16
C SER A 46 0.27 4.05 -7.01
N ALA A 47 -0.75 3.28 -7.35
CA ALA A 47 -0.71 1.83 -7.41
C ALA A 47 -1.59 1.32 -8.55
N THR A 48 -1.16 0.27 -9.27
CA THR A 48 -2.00 -0.49 -10.19
C THR A 48 -2.50 -1.75 -9.47
N LEU A 49 -3.81 -1.84 -9.30
CA LEU A 49 -4.50 -2.88 -8.54
C LEU A 49 -5.21 -3.82 -9.50
N LYS A 50 -5.17 -5.12 -9.22
CA LYS A 50 -5.84 -6.14 -10.04
C LYS A 50 -7.05 -6.74 -9.34
N GLY A 51 -8.00 -7.22 -10.14
CA GLY A 51 -9.13 -8.01 -9.72
C GLY A 51 -9.58 -8.96 -10.83
N GLU A 52 -10.40 -9.93 -10.47
CA GLU A 52 -10.99 -10.87 -11.41
C GLU A 52 -12.46 -11.12 -11.05
N VAL A 53 -13.32 -11.10 -12.07
CA VAL A 53 -14.67 -11.62 -11.96
C VAL A 53 -14.64 -13.05 -12.46
N VAL A 54 -14.70 -13.99 -11.53
CA VAL A 54 -14.62 -15.44 -11.78
C VAL A 54 -15.92 -15.97 -12.38
N ASP A 55 -17.06 -15.46 -11.87
CA ASP A 55 -18.39 -15.88 -12.30
C ASP A 55 -19.33 -14.68 -12.26
N ASP A 56 -20.17 -14.53 -13.28
CA ASP A 56 -21.15 -13.43 -13.34
C ASP A 56 -22.46 -13.72 -12.60
N GLY A 57 -22.61 -14.92 -12.05
CA GLY A 57 -23.81 -15.35 -11.33
C GLY A 57 -25.00 -15.64 -12.23
N GLY A 58 -24.77 -15.97 -13.51
CA GLY A 58 -25.82 -16.24 -14.51
C GLY A 58 -26.50 -14.96 -15.04
N MET A 59 -26.03 -13.79 -14.65
CA MET A 59 -26.47 -12.47 -15.11
C MET A 59 -25.24 -11.61 -15.44
N GLY A 60 -25.25 -10.96 -16.62
CA GLY A 60 -24.14 -10.12 -17.04
C GLY A 60 -23.73 -9.05 -16.02
N VAL A 61 -22.45 -8.96 -15.76
CA VAL A 61 -21.88 -7.94 -14.88
C VAL A 61 -21.99 -6.56 -15.52
N THR A 62 -22.70 -5.65 -14.85
CA THR A 62 -22.98 -4.28 -15.32
C THR A 62 -21.90 -3.27 -14.96
N VAL A 63 -21.16 -3.52 -13.89
CA VAL A 63 -19.99 -2.72 -13.48
C VAL A 63 -19.07 -3.60 -12.64
N ARG A 64 -17.77 -3.40 -12.81
CA ARG A 64 -16.70 -3.96 -11.98
C ARG A 64 -15.65 -2.91 -11.72
N GLY A 65 -14.89 -3.05 -10.64
CA GLY A 65 -13.87 -2.09 -10.26
C GLY A 65 -13.10 -2.50 -9.01
N ILE A 66 -12.28 -1.58 -8.54
CA ILE A 66 -11.52 -1.69 -7.30
C ILE A 66 -11.93 -0.55 -6.36
N LEU A 67 -12.19 -0.90 -5.13
CA LEU A 67 -12.35 0.06 -4.03
C LEU A 67 -11.05 0.15 -3.24
N PHE A 68 -10.70 1.34 -2.76
CA PHE A 68 -9.60 1.48 -1.81
C PHE A 68 -9.91 2.52 -0.73
N SER A 69 -9.33 2.33 0.44
CA SER A 69 -9.45 3.26 1.57
C SER A 69 -8.28 3.09 2.55
N THR A 70 -8.19 3.97 3.54
CA THR A 70 -7.26 3.82 4.67
C THR A 70 -7.80 2.88 5.76
N ASP A 71 -9.10 2.58 5.72
CA ASP A 71 -9.76 1.66 6.64
C ASP A 71 -10.01 0.30 5.96
N PRO A 72 -10.01 -0.80 6.71
CA PRO A 72 -10.30 -2.13 6.17
C PRO A 72 -11.76 -2.24 5.71
N ASP A 73 -12.04 -3.30 4.95
CA ASP A 73 -13.35 -3.62 4.38
C ASP A 73 -13.95 -2.46 3.56
N PRO A 74 -13.28 -1.98 2.47
CA PRO A 74 -13.85 -0.97 1.61
C PRO A 74 -15.10 -1.48 0.89
N GLU A 75 -16.21 -0.73 0.99
CA GLU A 75 -17.49 -1.05 0.35
C GLU A 75 -18.04 0.14 -0.42
N LEU A 76 -18.82 -0.13 -1.47
CA LEU A 76 -19.44 0.92 -2.28
C LEU A 76 -20.32 1.84 -1.44
N GLY A 77 -20.07 3.15 -1.55
CA GLY A 77 -20.83 4.18 -0.86
C GLY A 77 -20.46 4.41 0.60
N LYS A 78 -19.51 3.66 1.16
CA LYS A 78 -18.97 3.91 2.49
C LYS A 78 -18.08 5.18 2.48
N ALA A 79 -18.19 5.98 3.53
CA ALA A 79 -17.37 7.20 3.66
C ALA A 79 -15.87 6.87 3.68
N GLY A 80 -15.05 7.69 3.02
CA GLY A 80 -13.60 7.48 2.92
C GLY A 80 -13.16 6.39 1.93
N VAL A 81 -14.12 5.76 1.23
CA VAL A 81 -13.83 4.78 0.18
C VAL A 81 -13.81 5.45 -1.19
N HIS A 82 -12.76 5.18 -1.94
CA HIS A 82 -12.59 5.61 -3.33
C HIS A 82 -12.97 4.47 -4.26
N ASP A 83 -13.77 4.78 -5.29
CA ASP A 83 -14.21 3.83 -6.31
C ASP A 83 -13.43 4.06 -7.62
N LEU A 84 -12.88 2.97 -8.16
CA LEU A 84 -12.15 2.92 -9.42
C LEU A 84 -12.86 1.97 -10.38
N PRO A 85 -13.88 2.43 -11.12
CA PRO A 85 -14.57 1.60 -12.10
C PRO A 85 -13.62 1.09 -13.20
N ALA A 86 -13.73 -0.20 -13.55
CA ALA A 86 -12.86 -0.89 -14.52
C ALA A 86 -13.67 -1.65 -15.61
N GLY A 87 -14.85 -1.13 -15.96
CA GLY A 87 -15.68 -1.65 -17.04
C GLY A 87 -16.74 -2.66 -16.58
N GLN A 88 -17.00 -3.65 -17.43
CA GLN A 88 -18.09 -4.64 -17.31
C GLN A 88 -17.59 -6.05 -17.65
N GLY A 89 -18.42 -7.07 -17.42
CA GLY A 89 -18.16 -8.45 -17.81
C GLY A 89 -17.24 -9.21 -16.86
N THR A 90 -16.91 -10.45 -17.25
CA THR A 90 -16.07 -11.38 -16.48
C THR A 90 -14.59 -11.26 -16.82
N GLY A 91 -13.73 -12.01 -16.11
CA GLY A 91 -12.28 -12.10 -16.30
C GLY A 91 -11.49 -11.04 -15.55
N VAL A 92 -10.19 -11.04 -15.80
CA VAL A 92 -9.20 -10.17 -15.13
C VAL A 92 -9.39 -8.72 -15.57
N PHE A 93 -9.18 -7.80 -14.64
CA PHE A 93 -9.17 -6.36 -14.86
C PHE A 93 -8.16 -5.68 -13.94
N SER A 94 -7.83 -4.44 -14.26
CA SER A 94 -6.98 -3.60 -13.43
C SER A 94 -7.54 -2.18 -13.34
N ALA A 95 -7.20 -1.49 -12.25
CA ALA A 95 -7.51 -0.09 -12.06
C ALA A 95 -6.32 0.61 -11.41
N GLN A 96 -6.12 1.89 -11.75
CA GLN A 96 -5.02 2.69 -11.21
C GLN A 96 -5.53 3.62 -10.12
N ALA A 97 -5.03 3.43 -8.90
CA ALA A 97 -5.18 4.37 -7.81
C ALA A 97 -4.11 5.46 -7.92
N ASN A 98 -4.51 6.72 -7.89
CA ASN A 98 -3.62 7.89 -7.95
C ASN A 98 -3.89 8.81 -6.77
N GLY A 99 -2.94 9.70 -6.46
CA GLY A 99 -3.07 10.65 -5.36
C GLY A 99 -2.97 10.00 -3.98
N LEU A 100 -2.30 8.83 -3.90
CA LEU A 100 -1.99 8.19 -2.65
C LEU A 100 -0.95 9.00 -1.88
N GLU A 101 -0.92 8.85 -0.57
CA GLU A 101 0.09 9.46 0.29
C GLU A 101 1.29 8.51 0.43
N PRO A 102 2.54 9.00 0.29
CA PRO A 102 3.73 8.17 0.45
C PRO A 102 3.84 7.53 1.85
N GLY A 103 4.32 6.30 1.90
CA GLY A 103 4.52 5.55 3.14
C GLY A 103 3.25 5.17 3.89
N ARG A 104 2.08 5.33 3.26
CA ARG A 104 0.79 5.09 3.90
C ARG A 104 0.23 3.71 3.57
N LYS A 105 -0.39 3.07 4.55
CA LYS A 105 -1.13 1.82 4.37
C LYS A 105 -2.51 2.10 3.80
N TYR A 106 -2.89 1.30 2.79
CA TYR A 106 -4.22 1.27 2.20
C TYR A 106 -4.73 -0.16 2.14
N TYR A 107 -6.04 -0.30 2.21
CA TYR A 107 -6.79 -1.52 1.93
C TYR A 107 -7.49 -1.37 0.59
N PHE A 108 -7.54 -2.43 -0.19
CA PHE A 108 -8.23 -2.42 -1.47
C PHE A 108 -9.01 -3.71 -1.67
N ARG A 109 -10.06 -3.64 -2.50
CA ARG A 109 -10.97 -4.75 -2.70
C ARG A 109 -11.58 -4.69 -4.10
N ALA A 110 -11.54 -5.79 -4.84
CA ALA A 110 -12.24 -5.90 -6.10
C ALA A 110 -13.74 -6.07 -5.86
N TYR A 111 -14.55 -5.51 -6.74
CA TYR A 111 -16.00 -5.69 -6.74
C TYR A 111 -16.56 -5.87 -8.13
N ALA A 112 -17.75 -6.48 -8.22
CA ALA A 112 -18.55 -6.52 -9.43
C ALA A 112 -20.04 -6.53 -9.06
N LYS A 113 -20.89 -5.99 -9.95
CA LYS A 113 -22.33 -5.88 -9.73
C LYS A 113 -23.10 -6.45 -10.92
N ASN A 114 -24.14 -7.22 -10.62
CA ASN A 114 -25.17 -7.65 -11.57
C ASN A 114 -26.57 -7.30 -11.03
N GLY A 115 -27.63 -7.86 -11.62
CA GLY A 115 -29.00 -7.62 -11.17
C GLY A 115 -29.32 -8.16 -9.78
N GLU A 116 -28.58 -9.17 -9.29
CA GLU A 116 -28.75 -9.79 -7.96
C GLU A 116 -27.98 -9.06 -6.85
N GLY A 117 -27.09 -8.11 -7.21
CA GLY A 117 -26.36 -7.30 -6.25
C GLY A 117 -24.86 -7.21 -6.52
N THR A 118 -24.13 -6.81 -5.47
CA THR A 118 -22.67 -6.63 -5.53
C THR A 118 -21.96 -7.80 -4.87
N GLY A 119 -21.02 -8.41 -5.61
CA GLY A 119 -20.01 -9.34 -5.11
C GLY A 119 -18.72 -8.61 -4.81
N TYR A 120 -18.02 -9.01 -3.76
CA TYR A 120 -16.73 -8.47 -3.34
C TYR A 120 -15.70 -9.58 -3.20
N GLY A 121 -14.47 -9.31 -3.58
CA GLY A 121 -13.32 -10.16 -3.27
C GLY A 121 -12.90 -10.05 -1.80
N SER A 122 -11.83 -10.73 -1.43
CA SER A 122 -11.16 -10.53 -0.13
C SER A 122 -10.45 -9.17 -0.09
N ASP A 123 -10.16 -8.68 1.10
CA ASP A 123 -9.32 -7.50 1.25
C ASP A 123 -7.87 -7.78 0.86
N GLY A 124 -7.30 -6.87 0.10
CA GLY A 124 -5.88 -6.74 -0.14
C GLY A 124 -5.32 -5.55 0.64
N GLU A 125 -4.03 -5.60 0.90
CA GLU A 125 -3.32 -4.52 1.60
C GLU A 125 -2.14 -4.04 0.74
N LEU A 126 -1.83 -2.76 0.82
CA LEU A 126 -0.59 -2.20 0.29
C LEU A 126 -0.07 -1.10 1.23
N VAL A 127 1.25 -0.89 1.19
CA VAL A 127 1.88 0.30 1.76
C VAL A 127 2.60 0.99 0.61
N THR A 128 2.24 2.24 0.34
CA THR A 128 2.88 3.03 -0.72
C THR A 128 4.37 3.20 -0.44
N ILE A 129 5.17 3.32 -1.49
CA ILE A 129 6.58 3.62 -1.34
C ILE A 129 6.70 4.97 -0.64
N SER A 130 7.45 5.01 0.44
CA SER A 130 7.78 6.26 1.10
C SER A 130 8.68 7.09 0.18
N ASP A 131 8.32 8.34 -0.12
CA ASP A 131 9.24 9.29 -0.76
C ASP A 131 10.32 9.76 0.22
N GLY A 132 10.24 9.30 1.46
CA GLY A 132 11.28 9.48 2.47
C GLY A 132 12.52 8.65 2.16
N PRO A 133 13.60 8.97 2.82
CA PRO A 133 14.83 8.22 2.67
C PRO A 133 14.61 6.78 3.14
N GLY A 134 14.41 5.87 2.17
CA GLY A 134 14.14 4.44 2.40
C GLY A 134 15.21 3.72 3.22
N TRP A 135 16.38 4.34 3.35
CA TRP A 135 17.53 3.82 4.08
C TRP A 135 17.40 3.84 5.62
N ILE A 136 16.34 4.47 6.18
CA ILE A 136 16.16 4.58 7.65
C ILE A 136 14.81 4.11 8.14
N ASP A 137 14.08 3.32 7.38
CA ASP A 137 12.73 2.84 7.72
C ASP A 137 11.78 4.00 8.15
N ALA A 138 11.92 5.18 7.50
CA ALA A 138 11.18 6.37 7.87
C ALA A 138 9.75 6.34 7.37
N THR A 139 8.84 6.82 8.19
CA THR A 139 7.43 7.05 7.85
C THR A 139 7.12 8.54 7.86
N PRO A 140 6.14 9.01 7.06
CA PRO A 140 5.70 10.39 7.11
C PRO A 140 5.33 10.83 8.52
N GLY A 141 5.83 11.99 8.93
CA GLY A 141 5.44 12.65 10.18
C GLY A 141 4.13 13.42 10.05
N GLU A 142 3.68 14.04 11.14
CA GLU A 142 2.45 14.85 11.14
C GLU A 142 2.54 16.13 10.30
N ALA A 143 3.71 16.71 10.18
CA ALA A 143 3.93 17.92 9.41
C ALA A 143 4.53 17.60 8.03
N LYS A 144 4.21 18.42 7.04
CA LYS A 144 4.72 18.28 5.68
C LYS A 144 6.25 18.25 5.67
N ASP A 145 6.82 17.31 4.87
CA ASP A 145 8.26 17.11 4.70
C ASP A 145 9.02 16.68 5.98
N TRP A 146 8.27 16.35 7.06
CA TRP A 146 8.80 15.71 8.24
C TRP A 146 8.63 14.19 8.18
N TRP A 147 9.61 13.49 8.74
CA TRP A 147 9.70 12.04 8.76
C TRP A 147 10.06 11.54 10.15
N THR A 148 9.57 10.37 10.51
CA THR A 148 9.91 9.68 11.76
C THR A 148 10.58 8.36 11.44
N SER A 149 11.83 8.19 11.85
CA SER A 149 12.54 6.92 11.81
C SER A 149 12.47 6.23 13.17
N PRO A 150 12.20 4.89 13.23
CA PRO A 150 12.15 4.14 14.48
C PRO A 150 13.45 4.17 15.30
N TRP A 151 14.58 4.45 14.66
CA TRP A 151 15.89 4.44 15.30
C TRP A 151 16.63 5.78 15.24
N LEU A 152 16.48 6.55 14.15
CA LEU A 152 17.12 7.88 14.04
C LEU A 152 16.26 8.98 14.66
N GLY A 153 14.94 8.81 14.78
CA GLY A 153 14.03 9.83 15.30
C GLY A 153 13.47 10.74 14.21
N ASP A 154 12.98 11.91 14.62
CA ASP A 154 12.28 12.85 13.73
C ASP A 154 13.25 13.76 12.97
N PHE A 155 12.97 13.94 11.69
CA PHE A 155 13.75 14.82 10.83
C PHE A 155 12.91 15.40 9.69
N PHE A 156 13.32 16.55 9.20
CA PHE A 156 12.78 17.22 8.02
C PHE A 156 13.72 16.98 6.83
N THR A 157 13.17 16.73 5.63
CA THR A 157 13.94 16.60 4.39
C THR A 157 13.93 17.89 3.59
N SER A 158 15.10 18.29 3.09
CA SER A 158 15.26 19.43 2.21
C SER A 158 15.51 18.97 0.76
N PRO A 159 15.04 19.71 -0.26
CA PRO A 159 15.22 19.35 -1.67
C PRO A 159 16.68 19.17 -2.13
N ASN A 160 17.62 19.73 -1.39
CA ASN A 160 19.07 19.65 -1.69
C ASN A 160 19.78 18.46 -1.02
N GLY A 161 19.01 17.50 -0.45
CA GLY A 161 19.54 16.30 0.18
C GLY A 161 19.95 16.43 1.65
N TRP A 162 19.93 17.64 2.20
CA TRP A 162 20.12 17.83 3.63
C TRP A 162 18.89 17.42 4.42
N ILE A 163 19.10 16.91 5.62
CA ILE A 163 18.03 16.71 6.58
C ILE A 163 18.27 17.58 7.82
N ARG A 164 17.17 18.05 8.41
CA ARG A 164 17.20 18.69 9.73
C ARG A 164 16.64 17.71 10.75
N HIS A 165 17.53 17.00 11.42
CA HIS A 165 17.16 16.13 12.53
C HIS A 165 16.69 16.96 13.73
N ALA A 166 15.63 16.53 14.40
CA ALA A 166 15.00 17.29 15.49
C ALA A 166 15.99 17.69 16.61
N GLN A 167 16.98 16.86 16.89
CA GLN A 167 17.96 17.08 17.96
C GLN A 167 19.41 17.25 17.47
N LEU A 168 19.81 16.60 16.36
CA LEU A 168 21.16 16.75 15.77
C LEU A 168 21.34 18.06 14.99
N GLY A 169 20.23 18.73 14.63
CA GLY A 169 20.27 19.86 13.72
C GLY A 169 20.48 19.43 12.25
N TRP A 170 21.09 20.30 11.46
CA TRP A 170 21.35 20.01 10.05
C TRP A 170 22.48 18.99 9.87
N VAL A 171 22.20 17.92 9.11
CA VAL A 171 23.17 16.91 8.69
C VAL A 171 22.94 16.53 7.25
N PHE A 172 23.97 16.08 6.56
CA PHE A 172 23.87 15.55 5.19
C PHE A 172 24.07 14.03 5.23
N PRO A 173 23.03 13.25 4.94
CA PRO A 173 23.08 11.79 5.01
C PRO A 173 23.62 11.18 3.71
N VAL A 174 24.41 10.13 3.82
CA VAL A 174 24.86 9.27 2.73
C VAL A 174 24.78 7.82 3.16
N GLU A 175 24.10 6.98 2.39
CA GLU A 175 24.08 5.53 2.66
C GLU A 175 25.48 4.93 2.62
N SER A 176 25.78 4.08 3.59
CA SER A 176 27.01 3.29 3.57
C SER A 176 26.84 2.10 2.62
N PRO A 177 27.82 1.78 1.77
CA PRO A 177 27.73 0.63 0.86
C PRO A 177 27.59 -0.73 1.56
N THR A 178 27.97 -0.82 2.81
CA THR A 178 27.96 -2.08 3.57
C THR A 178 26.81 -2.17 4.56
N ALA A 179 26.62 -1.16 5.36
CA ALA A 179 25.48 -1.00 6.29
C ALA A 179 25.57 0.38 6.96
N GLY A 180 24.42 0.89 7.41
CA GLY A 180 24.33 2.12 8.18
C GLY A 180 24.41 3.39 7.31
N LEU A 181 24.71 4.48 7.98
CA LEU A 181 24.56 5.82 7.45
C LEU A 181 25.77 6.67 7.81
N TRP A 182 26.30 7.38 6.83
CA TRP A 182 27.21 8.48 7.06
C TRP A 182 26.43 9.78 7.16
N LEU A 183 26.67 10.54 8.21
CA LEU A 183 26.10 11.86 8.44
C LEU A 183 27.21 12.90 8.45
N TRP A 184 27.19 13.83 7.51
CA TRP A 184 28.08 14.97 7.62
C TRP A 184 27.43 16.02 8.50
N LYS A 185 28.16 16.47 9.52
CA LYS A 185 27.75 17.54 10.43
C LYS A 185 28.80 18.63 10.52
N ASP A 186 28.34 19.88 10.42
CA ASP A 186 29.23 21.02 10.58
C ASP A 186 29.94 21.00 11.97
N GLY A 187 31.23 21.31 11.97
CA GLY A 187 32.09 21.24 13.15
C GLY A 187 32.54 19.84 13.58
N MET A 188 31.94 18.77 13.05
CA MET A 188 32.28 17.37 13.37
C MET A 188 32.77 16.54 12.18
N GLY A 189 32.41 16.94 10.96
CA GLY A 189 32.72 16.18 9.76
C GLY A 189 31.82 14.94 9.56
N TRP A 190 32.36 13.88 8.96
CA TRP A 190 31.63 12.65 8.70
C TRP A 190 31.55 11.75 9.93
N LEU A 191 30.33 11.36 10.27
CA LEU A 191 29.97 10.50 11.39
C LEU A 191 29.19 9.29 10.86
N TRP A 192 29.64 8.08 11.15
CA TRP A 192 28.95 6.86 10.78
C TRP A 192 28.10 6.34 11.94
N THR A 193 26.94 5.78 11.61
CA THR A 193 26.07 5.08 12.57
C THR A 193 25.17 4.07 11.85
N ASP A 194 24.50 3.19 12.58
CA ASP A 194 23.42 2.34 12.10
C ASP A 194 22.37 2.10 13.19
N LYS A 195 21.29 1.39 12.85
CA LYS A 195 20.19 1.10 13.78
C LYS A 195 20.60 0.26 15.02
N GLY A 196 21.72 -0.45 14.94
CA GLY A 196 22.22 -1.30 16.03
C GLY A 196 23.13 -0.56 16.99
N VAL A 197 23.70 0.56 16.57
CA VAL A 197 24.68 1.33 17.38
C VAL A 197 24.21 2.73 17.76
N TYR A 198 23.28 3.33 17.00
CA TYR A 198 22.74 4.64 17.36
C TYR A 198 22.18 4.63 18.82
N PRO A 199 22.48 5.62 19.66
CA PRO A 199 22.99 6.97 19.37
C PRO A 199 24.52 7.12 19.41
N PHE A 200 25.29 6.05 19.22
CA PHE A 200 26.74 6.17 19.04
C PHE A 200 27.10 6.48 17.58
N LEU A 201 28.00 7.42 17.40
CA LEU A 201 28.47 7.93 16.11
C LEU A 201 29.98 7.74 16.01
N TYR A 202 30.46 7.11 14.94
CA TYR A 202 31.90 6.95 14.69
C TYR A 202 32.43 8.03 13.76
N GLY A 203 33.28 8.88 14.27
CA GLY A 203 33.93 9.95 13.49
C GLY A 203 34.96 9.42 12.49
N ALA A 204 34.88 9.85 11.24
CA ALA A 204 35.85 9.54 10.21
C ALA A 204 37.24 10.13 10.57
N ASN A 205 38.29 9.66 9.85
CA ASN A 205 39.66 10.17 9.99
C ASN A 205 40.27 10.05 11.40
N GLY A 206 39.84 9.03 12.17
CA GLY A 206 40.40 8.77 13.50
C GLY A 206 39.82 9.61 14.61
N ALA A 207 38.70 10.31 14.38
CA ALA A 207 38.01 11.10 15.42
C ALA A 207 37.36 10.23 16.51
N GLY A 208 37.26 8.89 16.30
CA GLY A 208 36.77 7.95 17.29
C GLY A 208 35.26 7.98 17.51
N TRP A 209 34.82 7.39 18.62
CA TRP A 209 33.41 7.30 18.96
C TRP A 209 32.91 8.53 19.72
N HIS A 210 31.70 8.96 19.35
CA HIS A 210 30.92 9.99 20.04
C HIS A 210 29.60 9.42 20.48
N TYR A 211 29.16 9.72 21.69
CA TYR A 211 27.81 9.43 22.15
C TYR A 211 26.95 10.68 21.97
N PHE A 212 25.91 10.56 21.19
CA PHE A 212 24.93 11.62 21.00
C PHE A 212 23.92 11.58 22.16
N TYR A 213 23.96 12.61 23.01
CA TYR A 213 23.07 12.69 24.16
C TYR A 213 21.69 13.27 23.79
N GLY A 214 21.63 14.15 22.81
CA GLY A 214 20.44 14.91 22.45
C GLY A 214 20.57 16.40 22.73
N LEU A 215 19.44 17.08 22.89
CA LEU A 215 19.39 18.51 23.24
C LEU A 215 19.44 18.70 24.75
N HIS A 216 20.31 19.58 25.20
CA HIS A 216 20.34 20.09 26.57
C HIS A 216 20.37 21.62 26.50
N GLU A 217 19.37 22.26 27.09
CA GLU A 217 19.21 23.73 27.05
C GLU A 217 19.27 24.32 25.63
N GLY A 218 18.69 23.61 24.66
CA GLY A 218 18.65 24.01 23.23
C GLY A 218 19.96 23.77 22.45
N THR A 219 20.97 23.18 23.10
CA THR A 219 22.26 22.86 22.45
C THR A 219 22.43 21.35 22.31
N THR A 220 22.85 20.91 21.13
CA THR A 220 23.16 19.49 20.86
C THR A 220 24.45 19.10 21.59
N LEU A 221 24.37 18.04 22.41
CA LEU A 221 25.52 17.54 23.15
C LEU A 221 26.03 16.21 22.65
N PHE A 222 27.36 16.09 22.58
CA PHE A 222 28.08 14.86 22.29
C PHE A 222 29.13 14.59 23.37
N PHE A 223 29.26 13.34 23.77
CA PHE A 223 30.41 12.92 24.59
C PHE A 223 31.45 12.27 23.67
N ASP A 224 32.62 12.87 23.63
CA ASP A 224 33.76 12.38 22.86
C ASP A 224 34.59 11.41 23.73
N TYR A 225 34.58 10.12 23.29
CA TYR A 225 35.28 9.05 24.03
C TYR A 225 36.81 9.16 23.98
N GLN A 226 37.34 9.79 22.92
CA GLN A 226 38.78 9.94 22.77
C GLN A 226 39.32 11.00 23.71
N SER A 227 38.71 12.19 23.75
CA SER A 227 39.11 13.29 24.66
C SER A 227 38.47 13.18 26.03
N LYS A 228 37.48 12.30 26.22
CA LYS A 228 36.67 12.16 27.45
C LYS A 228 35.99 13.47 27.89
N LYS A 229 35.53 14.25 26.92
CA LYS A 229 34.87 15.55 27.13
C LYS A 229 33.55 15.65 26.40
N TRP A 230 32.67 16.46 26.96
CA TRP A 230 31.47 16.92 26.28
C TRP A 230 31.83 17.97 25.21
N ARG A 231 31.14 17.91 24.09
CA ARG A 231 31.22 18.84 22.95
C ARG A 231 29.82 19.30 22.54
N THR A 232 29.74 20.51 21.98
CA THR A 232 28.52 21.08 21.37
C THR A 232 28.67 21.17 19.87
#